data_6c7964ef286a7e79d686e1ca71526f59
#
_entry.id   6c7964ef286a7e79d686e1ca71526f59
#
_cell.length_a   1.000
_cell.length_b   1.000
_cell.length_c   1.000
_cell.angle_alpha   90.00
_cell.angle_beta   90.00
_cell.angle_gamma   90.00
#
_symmetry.space_group_name_H-M   'P 1'
#
loop_
_entity.id
_entity.type
_entity.pdbx_description
1 polymer ?
#
loop_
_entity_poly.entity_id
_entity_poly.type
_entity_poly.pdbx_seq_one_letter_code
_entity_poly.pdbx_strand_id
1 'polypeptide(L)'
;EERQQQIEDGLAAADKGQESLAKAAAEADEIVGEARKQATGILDQAHARANEIVADGKSDGVKERDRQLAAAKAEIEQESNRAREELRGQVSAIAIASAEKILSREIDGKAHEDILGKLAQEL
;
A
#
# COMPACT_ATOMS: atom_id res chain seq x y z
N GLU A 1 39.28 -7.91 80.07
CA GLU A 1 38.40 -8.95 79.45
C GLU A 1 37.25 -8.31 78.65
N GLU A 2 36.57 -7.27 79.18
CA GLU A 2 35.49 -6.59 78.46
C GLU A 2 35.99 -5.82 77.21
N ARG A 3 37.18 -5.23 77.25
CA ARG A 3 37.81 -4.55 76.13
C ARG A 3 38.17 -5.50 75.01
N GLN A 4 38.64 -6.68 75.36
CA GLN A 4 39.01 -7.72 74.39
C GLN A 4 37.79 -8.23 73.65
N GLN A 5 36.69 -8.39 74.39
CA GLN A 5 35.41 -8.83 73.86
C GLN A 5 34.80 -7.79 72.93
N GLN A 6 34.90 -6.50 73.32
CA GLN A 6 34.44 -5.40 72.48
C GLN A 6 35.24 -5.30 71.19
N ILE A 7 36.53 -5.53 71.22
CA ILE A 7 37.39 -5.52 70.00
C ILE A 7 37.06 -6.73 69.13
N GLU A 8 36.85 -7.89 69.68
CA GLU A 8 36.48 -9.10 68.97
C GLU A 8 35.09 -8.95 68.31
N ASP A 9 34.13 -8.36 69.00
CA ASP A 9 32.79 -8.08 68.49
C ASP A 9 32.82 -7.03 67.39
N GLY A 10 33.68 -6.01 67.56
CA GLY A 10 33.88 -4.98 66.55
C GLY A 10 34.51 -5.52 65.29
N LEU A 11 35.51 -6.44 65.44
CA LEU A 11 36.13 -7.08 64.28
C LEU A 11 35.17 -8.03 63.57
N ALA A 12 34.39 -8.79 64.31
CA ALA A 12 33.36 -9.67 63.73
C ALA A 12 32.28 -8.88 63.02
N ALA A 13 31.87 -7.75 63.60
CA ALA A 13 30.90 -6.84 62.92
C ALA A 13 31.46 -6.20 61.65
N ALA A 14 32.76 -5.82 61.67
CA ALA A 14 33.44 -5.28 60.50
C ALA A 14 33.59 -6.32 59.41
N ASP A 15 33.93 -7.54 59.73
CA ASP A 15 34.01 -8.68 58.79
C ASP A 15 32.64 -8.98 58.18
N LYS A 16 31.60 -9.00 58.98
CA LYS A 16 30.21 -9.14 58.52
C LYS A 16 29.78 -8.01 57.61
N GLY A 17 30.19 -6.79 57.98
CA GLY A 17 29.91 -5.62 57.15
C GLY A 17 30.59 -5.70 55.79
N GLN A 18 31.85 -6.14 55.73
CA GLN A 18 32.59 -6.35 54.50
C GLN A 18 31.98 -7.46 53.64
N GLU A 19 31.58 -8.55 54.25
CA GLU A 19 30.87 -9.64 53.58
C GLU A 19 29.54 -9.18 52.99
N SER A 20 28.79 -8.41 53.75
CA SER A 20 27.53 -7.84 53.28
C SER A 20 27.73 -6.87 52.12
N LEU A 21 28.77 -6.05 52.15
CA LEU A 21 29.15 -5.15 51.05
C LEU A 21 29.54 -5.92 49.80
N ALA A 22 30.37 -6.95 49.95
CA ALA A 22 30.77 -7.80 48.83
C ALA A 22 29.58 -8.50 48.20
N LYS A 23 28.68 -9.02 49.03
CA LYS A 23 27.43 -9.65 48.57
C LYS A 23 26.53 -8.66 47.85
N ALA A 24 26.34 -7.48 48.40
CA ALA A 24 25.53 -6.44 47.79
C ALA A 24 26.12 -5.97 46.45
N ALA A 25 27.45 -5.83 46.36
CA ALA A 25 28.14 -5.51 45.13
C ALA A 25 27.95 -6.59 44.06
N ALA A 26 28.09 -7.86 44.44
CA ALA A 26 27.86 -9.00 43.54
C ALA A 26 26.41 -9.05 43.04
N GLU A 27 25.45 -8.83 43.93
CA GLU A 27 24.01 -8.80 43.59
C GLU A 27 23.70 -7.62 42.68
N ALA A 28 24.31 -6.46 42.96
CA ALA A 28 24.14 -5.27 42.11
C ALA A 28 24.69 -5.52 40.68
N ASP A 29 25.87 -6.11 40.56
CA ASP A 29 26.46 -6.47 39.26
C ASP A 29 25.58 -7.47 38.51
N GLU A 30 25.03 -8.44 39.20
CA GLU A 30 24.12 -9.43 38.61
C GLU A 30 22.83 -8.78 38.12
N ILE A 31 22.25 -7.88 38.91
CA ILE A 31 21.04 -7.13 38.53
C ILE A 31 21.31 -6.26 37.31
N VAL A 32 22.42 -5.52 37.30
CA VAL A 32 22.82 -4.68 36.17
C VAL A 32 23.08 -5.54 34.93
N GLY A 33 23.79 -6.65 35.11
CA GLY A 33 24.04 -7.59 34.00
C GLY A 33 22.76 -8.13 33.39
N GLU A 34 21.83 -8.56 34.24
CA GLU A 34 20.51 -9.06 33.80
C GLU A 34 19.70 -7.94 33.09
N ALA A 35 19.71 -6.74 33.67
CA ALA A 35 19.01 -5.58 33.07
C ALA A 35 19.58 -5.24 31.70
N ARG A 36 20.89 -5.26 31.52
CA ARG A 36 21.54 -5.05 30.22
C ARG A 36 21.18 -6.15 29.23
N LYS A 37 21.13 -7.37 29.67
CA LYS A 37 20.73 -8.51 28.85
C LYS A 37 19.29 -8.36 28.36
N GLN A 38 18.39 -7.98 29.25
CA GLN A 38 17.00 -7.71 28.93
C GLN A 38 16.88 -6.53 27.95
N ALA A 39 17.63 -5.45 28.19
CA ALA A 39 17.64 -4.28 27.31
C ALA A 39 18.10 -4.64 25.90
N THR A 40 19.16 -5.44 25.78
CA THR A 40 19.66 -5.95 24.49
C THR A 40 18.59 -6.80 23.80
N GLY A 41 17.94 -7.68 24.54
CA GLY A 41 16.85 -8.51 24.02
C GLY A 41 15.67 -7.68 23.51
N ILE A 42 15.29 -6.63 24.24
CA ILE A 42 14.23 -5.71 23.84
C ILE A 42 14.62 -4.96 22.55
N LEU A 43 15.87 -4.48 22.47
CA LEU A 43 16.36 -3.80 21.28
C LEU A 43 16.38 -4.75 20.07
N ASP A 44 16.85 -5.97 20.25
CA ASP A 44 16.88 -6.97 19.17
C ASP A 44 15.47 -7.29 18.68
N GLN A 45 14.53 -7.47 19.58
CA GLN A 45 13.13 -7.68 19.23
C GLN A 45 12.54 -6.47 18.52
N ALA A 46 12.86 -5.26 18.98
CA ALA A 46 12.39 -4.03 18.36
C ALA A 46 12.92 -3.87 16.94
N HIS A 47 14.20 -4.18 16.72
CA HIS A 47 14.82 -4.16 15.40
C HIS A 47 14.21 -5.22 14.46
N ALA A 48 14.01 -6.43 14.96
CA ALA A 48 13.38 -7.50 14.20
C ALA A 48 11.95 -7.11 13.79
N ARG A 49 11.20 -6.54 14.72
CA ARG A 49 9.84 -6.07 14.46
C ARG A 49 9.80 -4.91 13.47
N ALA A 50 10.74 -3.97 13.60
CA ALA A 50 10.85 -2.86 12.66
C ALA A 50 11.14 -3.35 11.24
N ASN A 51 12.05 -4.30 11.09
CA ASN A 51 12.37 -4.91 9.80
C ASN A 51 11.16 -5.65 9.20
N GLU A 52 10.41 -6.35 10.04
CA GLU A 52 9.18 -7.05 9.63
C GLU A 52 8.11 -6.05 9.17
N ILE A 53 7.90 -4.97 9.93
CA ILE A 53 6.94 -3.90 9.55
C ILE A 53 7.33 -3.27 8.22
N VAL A 54 8.61 -2.98 8.01
CA VAL A 54 9.09 -2.42 6.73
C VAL A 54 8.89 -3.41 5.58
N ALA A 55 9.21 -4.68 5.79
CA ALA A 55 9.02 -5.73 4.79
C ALA A 55 7.54 -5.90 4.44
N ASP A 56 6.67 -5.95 5.44
CA ASP A 56 5.23 -6.06 5.27
C ASP A 56 4.67 -4.81 4.54
N GLY A 57 5.15 -3.64 4.92
CA GLY A 57 4.76 -2.38 4.27
C GLY A 57 5.14 -2.35 2.80
N LYS A 58 6.33 -2.81 2.45
CA LYS A 58 6.77 -2.94 1.05
C LYS A 58 5.91 -3.94 0.27
N SER A 59 5.64 -5.08 0.87
CA SER A 59 4.79 -6.11 0.26
C SER A 59 3.36 -5.60 0.04
N ASP A 60 2.78 -4.97 1.05
CA ASP A 60 1.44 -4.39 0.97
C ASP A 60 1.38 -3.25 -0.04
N GLY A 61 2.42 -2.42 -0.10
CA GLY A 61 2.55 -1.35 -1.08
C GLY A 61 2.58 -1.86 -2.51
N VAL A 62 3.31 -2.95 -2.76
CA VAL A 62 3.36 -3.59 -4.09
C VAL A 62 1.99 -4.16 -4.46
N LYS A 63 1.33 -4.85 -3.55
CA LYS A 63 -0.02 -5.40 -3.75
C LYS A 63 -1.04 -4.30 -4.05
N GLU A 64 -1.00 -3.22 -3.30
CA GLU A 64 -1.90 -2.08 -3.50
C GLU A 64 -1.63 -1.38 -4.83
N ARG A 65 -0.36 -1.21 -5.18
CA ARG A 65 0.04 -0.67 -6.49
C ARG A 65 -0.52 -1.53 -7.62
N ASP A 66 -0.33 -2.83 -7.54
CA ASP A 66 -0.80 -3.75 -8.58
C ASP A 66 -2.32 -3.73 -8.69
N ARG A 67 -3.01 -3.65 -7.55
CA ARG A 67 -4.47 -3.51 -7.50
C ARG A 67 -4.94 -2.22 -8.16
N GLN A 68 -4.30 -1.10 -7.86
CA GLN A 68 -4.64 0.19 -8.44
C GLN A 68 -4.33 0.24 -9.93
N LEU A 69 -3.22 -0.35 -10.36
CA LEU A 69 -2.88 -0.44 -11.79
C LEU A 69 -3.89 -1.28 -12.55
N ALA A 70 -4.31 -2.40 -12.01
CA ALA A 70 -5.33 -3.25 -12.61
C ALA A 70 -6.67 -2.52 -12.72
N ALA A 71 -7.08 -1.81 -11.66
CA ALA A 71 -8.31 -1.02 -11.64
C ALA A 71 -8.25 0.13 -12.65
N ALA A 72 -7.11 0.83 -12.72
CA ALA A 72 -6.91 1.92 -13.67
C ALA A 72 -6.93 1.42 -15.13
N LYS A 73 -6.31 0.29 -15.41
CA LYS A 73 -6.36 -0.34 -16.75
C LYS A 73 -7.77 -0.73 -17.14
N ALA A 74 -8.53 -1.31 -16.21
CA ALA A 74 -9.92 -1.68 -16.46
C ALA A 74 -10.79 -0.43 -16.72
N GLU A 75 -10.56 0.63 -15.97
CA GLU A 75 -11.27 1.91 -16.15
C GLU A 75 -10.93 2.56 -17.51
N ILE A 76 -9.64 2.58 -17.89
CA ILE A 76 -9.19 3.08 -19.18
C ILE A 76 -9.82 2.28 -20.32
N GLU A 77 -9.85 0.97 -20.22
CA GLU A 77 -10.47 0.10 -21.23
C GLU A 77 -11.97 0.39 -21.37
N GLN A 78 -12.64 0.55 -20.23
CA GLN A 78 -14.07 0.89 -20.22
C GLN A 78 -14.33 2.27 -20.82
N GLU A 79 -13.53 3.28 -20.50
CA GLU A 79 -13.62 4.60 -21.08
C GLU A 79 -13.28 4.61 -22.57
N SER A 80 -12.27 3.84 -22.96
CA SER A 80 -11.89 3.68 -24.37
C SER A 80 -13.03 3.07 -25.19
N ASN A 81 -13.68 2.03 -24.65
CA ASN A 81 -14.83 1.40 -25.30
C ASN A 81 -16.03 2.37 -25.37
N ARG A 82 -16.27 3.12 -24.32
CA ARG A 82 -17.32 4.15 -24.30
C ARG A 82 -17.07 5.23 -25.34
N ALA A 83 -15.84 5.72 -25.43
CA ALA A 83 -15.44 6.72 -26.40
C ALA A 83 -15.59 6.20 -27.83
N ARG A 84 -15.22 4.93 -28.07
CA ARG A 84 -15.41 4.28 -29.39
C ARG A 84 -16.88 4.18 -29.76
N GLU A 85 -17.73 3.80 -28.81
CA GLU A 85 -19.18 3.72 -29.03
C GLU A 85 -19.79 5.10 -29.33
N GLU A 86 -19.38 6.13 -28.59
CA GLU A 86 -19.80 7.50 -28.85
C GLU A 86 -19.34 7.98 -30.23
N LEU A 87 -18.07 7.74 -30.58
CA LEU A 87 -17.53 8.10 -31.89
C LEU A 87 -18.23 7.33 -33.00
N ARG A 88 -18.51 6.06 -32.81
CA ARG A 88 -19.25 5.24 -33.78
C ARG A 88 -20.65 5.80 -33.99
N GLY A 89 -21.33 6.20 -32.92
CA GLY A 89 -22.63 6.85 -33.00
C GLY A 89 -22.56 8.18 -33.74
N GLN A 90 -21.56 9.02 -33.47
CA GLN A 90 -21.36 10.29 -34.14
C GLN A 90 -21.01 10.12 -35.61
N VAL A 91 -20.12 9.20 -35.93
CA VAL A 91 -19.73 8.89 -37.32
C VAL A 91 -20.93 8.35 -38.09
N SER A 92 -21.73 7.48 -37.49
CA SER A 92 -22.96 6.99 -38.10
C SER A 92 -23.96 8.12 -38.38
N ALA A 93 -24.16 9.02 -37.43
CA ALA A 93 -25.04 10.16 -37.57
C ALA A 93 -24.56 11.10 -38.67
N ILE A 94 -23.26 11.39 -38.74
CA ILE A 94 -22.66 12.21 -39.79
C ILE A 94 -22.77 11.52 -41.13
N ALA A 95 -22.52 10.21 -41.21
CA ALA A 95 -22.64 9.45 -42.44
C ALA A 95 -24.08 9.46 -42.98
N ILE A 96 -25.06 9.26 -42.11
CA ILE A 96 -26.48 9.32 -42.48
C ILE A 96 -26.87 10.73 -42.94
N ALA A 97 -26.48 11.75 -42.19
CA ALA A 97 -26.76 13.15 -42.53
C ALA A 97 -26.12 13.54 -43.86
N SER A 98 -24.89 13.09 -44.11
CA SER A 98 -24.17 13.32 -45.37
C SER A 98 -24.83 12.57 -46.51
N ALA A 99 -25.23 11.32 -46.30
CA ALA A 99 -25.96 10.54 -47.30
C ALA A 99 -27.30 11.20 -47.65
N GLU A 100 -28.05 11.67 -46.67
CA GLU A 100 -29.31 12.38 -46.86
C GLU A 100 -29.10 13.68 -47.67
N LYS A 101 -28.06 14.44 -47.37
CA LYS A 101 -27.71 15.65 -48.12
C LYS A 101 -27.34 15.33 -49.55
N ILE A 102 -26.56 14.30 -49.80
CA ILE A 102 -26.17 13.87 -51.15
C ILE A 102 -27.39 13.39 -51.91
N LEU A 103 -28.20 12.54 -51.29
CA LEU A 103 -29.41 12.01 -51.88
C LEU A 103 -30.43 13.10 -52.14
N SER A 104 -30.62 14.04 -51.22
CA SER A 104 -31.50 15.20 -51.39
C SER A 104 -31.08 16.08 -52.54
N ARG A 105 -29.75 16.23 -52.70
CA ARG A 105 -29.21 17.04 -53.83
C ARG A 105 -29.32 16.30 -55.15
N GLU A 106 -29.18 14.99 -55.17
CA GLU A 106 -29.32 14.16 -56.36
C GLU A 106 -30.77 13.83 -56.69
N ILE A 107 -31.65 13.79 -55.68
CA ILE A 107 -33.10 13.62 -55.83
C ILE A 107 -33.79 14.99 -56.08
N ASP A 108 -33.01 16.05 -56.25
CA ASP A 108 -33.59 17.35 -56.65
C ASP A 108 -34.28 17.18 -58.00
N GLY A 109 -35.56 17.39 -57.97
CA GLY A 109 -36.62 16.93 -58.79
C GLY A 109 -36.47 16.83 -60.33
N LYS A 110 -35.44 17.35 -60.97
CA LYS A 110 -35.27 17.21 -62.38
C LYS A 110 -34.16 16.26 -62.82
N ALA A 111 -33.20 15.98 -61.98
CA ALA A 111 -32.07 15.14 -62.34
C ALA A 111 -32.37 13.63 -62.22
N HIS A 112 -33.37 13.25 -61.41
CA HIS A 112 -33.70 11.85 -61.17
C HIS A 112 -35.17 11.52 -61.45
N GLU A 113 -35.86 12.38 -62.10
CA GLU A 113 -37.24 12.16 -62.53
C GLU A 113 -37.38 10.87 -63.37
N ASP A 114 -36.39 10.58 -64.20
CA ASP A 114 -36.34 9.37 -65.03
C ASP A 114 -36.19 8.11 -64.19
N ILE A 115 -35.38 8.12 -63.12
CA ILE A 115 -35.15 6.97 -62.23
C ILE A 115 -36.36 6.78 -61.34
N LEU A 116 -36.91 7.83 -60.77
CA LEU A 116 -38.12 7.79 -59.97
C LEU A 116 -39.33 7.39 -60.79
N GLY A 117 -39.43 7.83 -62.03
CA GLY A 117 -40.46 7.43 -62.98
C GLY A 117 -40.37 5.92 -63.33
N LYS A 118 -39.15 5.42 -63.51
CA LYS A 118 -38.90 4.00 -63.78
C LYS A 118 -39.23 3.12 -62.58
N LEU A 119 -38.86 3.55 -61.36
CA LEU A 119 -39.19 2.86 -60.11
C LEU A 119 -40.70 2.85 -59.84
N ALA A 120 -41.38 3.91 -60.14
CA ALA A 120 -42.85 3.98 -60.08
C ALA A 120 -43.56 3.06 -61.09
N GLN A 121 -42.94 2.80 -62.24
CA GLN A 121 -43.46 1.89 -63.26
C GLN A 121 -43.17 0.42 -62.93
N GLU A 122 -42.14 0.12 -62.15
CA GLU A 122 -41.79 -1.25 -61.69
C GLU A 122 -42.63 -1.70 -60.50
N LEU A 123 -43.30 -0.82 -59.85
CA LEU A 123 -44.24 -1.10 -58.79
C LEU A 123 -45.62 -1.37 -59.37
#